data_5f3d1fe6635fc6357cd57a8c7e010a5e
#
_entry.id   5f3d1fe6635fc6357cd57a8c7e010a5e
#
_cell.length_a   1.000
_cell.length_b   1.000
_cell.length_c   1.000
_cell.angle_alpha   90.00
_cell.angle_beta   90.00
_cell.angle_gamma   90.00
#
_symmetry.space_group_name_H-M   'P 1'
#
loop_
_entity.id
_entity.type
_entity.pdbx_description
1 polymer ?
#
loop_
_entity_poly.entity_id
_entity_poly.type
_entity_poly.pdbx_seq_one_letter_code
_entity_poly.pdbx_strand_id
1 'polypeptide(L)'
;LNALVGAGFGAAGQRCMASSVVVLVGEAREWIDEMAQRATTLTVGAGHDKGVEIGPVISCSALSRIEGLIATGVEDGARLVLDGRKPAVPGYEAGNFIGPTLFAGVKPGMRIYDQEIFGPVLCVVEVDTLDDAIALINANPNGNGTGIFTRSGGAARHLQEEIDVGQVGINVPIPVP
;
A
#
# COMPACT_ATOMS: atom_id res chain seq x y z
N LEU A 1 -12.33 -1.69 -2.51
CA LEU A 1 -11.50 -0.83 -1.62
C LEU A 1 -11.14 -1.54 -0.31
N ASN A 2 -12.08 -2.22 0.41
CA ASN A 2 -11.77 -2.92 1.67
C ASN A 2 -10.62 -3.93 1.51
N ALA A 3 -10.61 -4.70 0.42
CA ALA A 3 -9.53 -5.65 0.15
C ALA A 3 -8.18 -4.95 -0.04
N LEU A 4 -8.14 -3.79 -0.70
CA LEU A 4 -6.93 -2.98 -0.88
C LEU A 4 -6.42 -2.42 0.45
N VAL A 5 -7.31 -1.89 1.28
CA VAL A 5 -6.97 -1.37 2.62
C VAL A 5 -6.42 -2.49 3.50
N GLY A 6 -7.09 -3.65 3.54
CA GLY A 6 -6.60 -4.82 4.28
C GLY A 6 -5.27 -5.37 3.76
N ALA A 7 -5.08 -5.37 2.43
CA ALA A 7 -3.84 -5.83 1.80
C ALA A 7 -2.65 -4.89 2.05
N GLY A 8 -2.89 -3.57 2.09
CA GLY A 8 -1.83 -2.57 2.31
C GLY A 8 -1.46 -2.38 3.78
N PHE A 9 -2.46 -2.35 4.66
CA PHE A 9 -2.25 -1.94 6.06
C PHE A 9 -2.31 -3.08 7.07
N GLY A 10 -2.89 -4.24 6.72
CA GLY A 10 -2.95 -5.41 7.60
C GLY A 10 -1.57 -5.82 8.10
N ALA A 11 -1.48 -6.24 9.37
CA ALA A 11 -0.22 -6.55 10.07
C ALA A 11 0.82 -5.40 9.99
N ALA A 12 0.35 -4.15 10.06
CA ALA A 12 1.17 -2.93 9.92
C ALA A 12 1.99 -2.90 8.61
N GLY A 13 1.48 -3.51 7.52
CA GLY A 13 2.18 -3.62 6.25
C GLY A 13 3.45 -4.48 6.27
N GLN A 14 3.73 -5.17 7.38
CA GLN A 14 4.95 -5.97 7.55
C GLN A 14 4.73 -7.43 7.11
N ARG A 15 4.38 -7.59 5.85
CA ARG A 15 4.20 -8.89 5.18
C ARG A 15 4.87 -8.86 3.82
N CYS A 16 5.54 -9.95 3.45
CA CYS A 16 6.21 -10.10 2.13
C CYS A 16 5.26 -9.94 0.94
N MET A 17 3.96 -10.21 1.12
CA MET A 17 2.92 -10.07 0.10
C MET A 17 1.92 -8.93 0.41
N ALA A 18 2.25 -8.00 1.31
CA ALA A 18 1.46 -6.80 1.50
C ALA A 18 1.51 -5.93 0.23
N SER A 19 0.35 -5.36 -0.15
CA SER A 19 0.33 -4.43 -1.26
C SER A 19 1.00 -3.12 -0.86
N SER A 20 2.10 -2.76 -1.52
CA SER A 20 2.83 -1.52 -1.30
C SER A 20 2.45 -0.44 -2.32
N VAL A 21 2.02 -0.86 -3.52
CA VAL A 21 1.61 0.03 -4.60
C VAL A 21 0.21 -0.34 -5.08
N VAL A 22 -0.62 0.66 -5.28
CA VAL A 22 -1.90 0.55 -5.99
C VAL A 22 -1.80 1.34 -7.28
N VAL A 23 -2.07 0.70 -8.41
CA VAL A 23 -2.15 1.35 -9.71
C VAL A 23 -3.62 1.61 -10.02
N LEU A 24 -4.03 2.87 -10.05
CA LEU A 24 -5.39 3.29 -10.38
C LEU A 24 -5.47 3.60 -11.88
N VAL A 25 -6.34 2.86 -12.57
CA VAL A 25 -6.51 2.96 -14.03
C VAL A 25 -7.73 3.80 -14.37
N GLY A 26 -7.54 4.85 -15.16
CA GLY A 26 -8.61 5.71 -15.68
C GLY A 26 -9.45 6.35 -14.56
N GLU A 27 -10.76 6.13 -14.56
CA GLU A 27 -11.70 6.71 -13.57
C GLU A 27 -11.47 6.22 -12.14
N ALA A 28 -10.76 5.10 -11.93
CA ALA A 28 -10.49 4.59 -10.59
C ALA A 28 -9.66 5.56 -9.73
N ARG A 29 -9.01 6.57 -10.32
CA ARG A 29 -8.31 7.64 -9.60
C ARG A 29 -9.21 8.43 -8.64
N GLU A 30 -10.51 8.44 -8.86
CA GLU A 30 -11.48 9.05 -7.96
C GLU A 30 -11.59 8.34 -6.59
N TRP A 31 -11.05 7.13 -6.46
CA TRP A 31 -11.12 6.34 -5.23
C TRP A 31 -10.09 6.73 -4.16
N ILE A 32 -9.16 7.64 -4.46
CA ILE A 32 -8.08 8.02 -3.54
C ILE A 32 -8.63 8.54 -2.21
N ASP A 33 -9.60 9.46 -2.26
CA ASP A 33 -10.16 10.06 -1.05
C ASP A 33 -10.98 9.05 -0.22
N GLU A 34 -11.75 8.18 -0.88
CA GLU A 34 -12.47 7.11 -0.19
C GLU A 34 -11.51 6.09 0.42
N MET A 35 -10.40 5.77 -0.23
CA MET A 35 -9.35 4.90 0.29
C MET A 35 -8.71 5.50 1.55
N ALA A 36 -8.39 6.79 1.52
CA ALA A 36 -7.89 7.52 2.68
C ALA A 36 -8.90 7.50 3.83
N GLN A 37 -10.16 7.80 3.55
CA GLN A 37 -11.22 7.78 4.56
C GLN A 37 -11.36 6.39 5.22
N ARG A 38 -11.33 5.31 4.46
CA ARG A 38 -11.37 3.95 5.00
C ARG A 38 -10.12 3.64 5.84
N ALA A 39 -8.96 4.10 5.41
CA ALA A 39 -7.72 3.90 6.16
C ALA A 39 -7.74 4.63 7.51
N THR A 40 -8.36 5.81 7.61
CA THR A 40 -8.48 6.54 8.89
C THR A 40 -9.35 5.83 9.93
N THR A 41 -10.21 4.89 9.53
CA THR A 41 -11.05 4.14 10.47
C THR A 41 -10.32 2.99 11.15
N LEU A 42 -9.12 2.63 10.67
CA LEU A 42 -8.34 1.54 11.23
C LEU A 42 -7.76 1.93 12.60
N THR A 43 -8.04 1.09 13.59
CA THR A 43 -7.59 1.32 14.97
C THR A 43 -6.15 0.86 15.16
N VAL A 44 -5.27 1.80 15.54
CA VAL A 44 -3.87 1.53 15.87
C VAL A 44 -3.74 1.30 17.39
N GLY A 45 -3.07 0.23 17.79
CA GLY A 45 -2.92 -0.07 19.22
C GLY A 45 -2.15 -1.35 19.50
N ALA A 46 -2.16 -1.78 20.77
CA ALA A 46 -1.53 -3.03 21.16
C ALA A 46 -2.35 -4.23 20.63
N GLY A 47 -1.67 -5.18 19.98
CA GLY A 47 -2.34 -6.26 19.24
C GLY A 47 -3.18 -7.23 20.09
N HIS A 48 -3.10 -7.16 21.42
CA HIS A 48 -3.95 -7.92 22.34
C HIS A 48 -5.24 -7.17 22.73
N ASP A 49 -5.33 -5.88 22.42
CA ASP A 49 -6.50 -5.08 22.73
C ASP A 49 -7.62 -5.35 21.72
N LYS A 50 -8.85 -5.47 22.24
CA LYS A 50 -10.01 -5.77 21.40
C LYS A 50 -10.29 -4.63 20.40
N GLY A 51 -10.42 -4.98 19.14
CA GLY A 51 -10.75 -4.03 18.07
C GLY A 51 -9.54 -3.32 17.46
N VAL A 52 -8.33 -3.63 17.89
CA VAL A 52 -7.10 -3.16 17.24
C VAL A 52 -6.89 -3.90 15.93
N GLU A 53 -6.63 -3.14 14.87
CA GLU A 53 -6.44 -3.65 13.50
C GLU A 53 -4.99 -3.49 13.04
N ILE A 54 -4.28 -2.50 13.57
CA ILE A 54 -2.87 -2.23 13.26
C ILE A 54 -2.06 -2.24 14.56
N GLY A 55 -1.22 -3.25 14.70
CA GLY A 55 -0.28 -3.38 15.80
C GLY A 55 0.99 -2.54 15.61
N PRO A 56 1.94 -2.61 16.56
CA PRO A 56 3.23 -1.95 16.43
C PRO A 56 4.09 -2.58 15.33
N VAL A 57 4.99 -1.79 14.74
CA VAL A 57 6.06 -2.35 13.91
C VAL A 57 7.13 -3.02 14.77
N ILE A 58 7.93 -3.90 14.16
CA ILE A 58 8.79 -4.85 14.85
C ILE A 58 9.86 -4.22 15.76
N SER A 59 10.29 -2.99 15.50
CA SER A 59 11.36 -2.33 16.27
C SER A 59 11.37 -0.81 16.09
N CYS A 60 12.05 -0.10 16.99
CA CYS A 60 12.32 1.33 16.87
C CYS A 60 13.08 1.66 15.58
N SER A 61 14.01 0.81 15.18
CA SER A 61 14.77 1.02 13.93
C SER A 61 13.89 0.89 12.70
N ALA A 62 12.93 -0.06 12.71
CA ALA A 62 11.92 -0.17 11.65
C ALA A 62 11.03 1.07 11.59
N LEU A 63 10.55 1.55 12.75
CA LEU A 63 9.75 2.77 12.84
C LEU A 63 10.50 3.97 12.24
N SER A 64 11.73 4.20 12.69
CA SER A 64 12.56 5.32 12.20
C SER A 64 12.82 5.24 10.71
N ARG A 65 13.06 4.04 10.16
CA ARG A 65 13.24 3.82 8.73
C ARG A 65 11.97 4.12 7.95
N ILE A 66 10.83 3.64 8.41
CA ILE A 66 9.53 3.89 7.76
C ILE A 66 9.19 5.38 7.78
N GLU A 67 9.34 6.06 8.92
CA GLU A 67 9.11 7.52 9.03
C GLU A 67 10.08 8.30 8.12
N GLY A 68 11.33 7.87 8.02
CA GLY A 68 12.32 8.44 7.10
C GLY A 68 11.88 8.31 5.64
N LEU A 69 11.42 7.13 5.21
CA LEU A 69 10.90 6.92 3.86
C LEU A 69 9.63 7.73 3.59
N ILE A 70 8.72 7.87 4.55
CA ILE A 70 7.55 8.76 4.41
C ILE A 70 8.02 10.21 4.17
N ALA A 71 9.04 10.68 4.90
CA ALA A 71 9.58 12.02 4.67
C ALA A 71 10.15 12.18 3.26
N THR A 72 10.88 11.17 2.76
CA THR A 72 11.41 11.20 1.39
C THR A 72 10.33 11.22 0.32
N GLY A 73 9.17 10.60 0.56
CA GLY A 73 8.04 10.66 -0.37
C GLY A 73 7.52 12.09 -0.59
N VAL A 74 7.47 12.87 0.48
CA VAL A 74 7.11 14.30 0.40
C VAL A 74 8.21 15.11 -0.32
N GLU A 75 9.49 14.85 -0.01
CA GLU A 75 10.64 15.51 -0.65
C GLU A 75 10.69 15.23 -2.16
N ASP A 76 10.38 14.00 -2.57
CA ASP A 76 10.36 13.57 -3.97
C ASP A 76 9.12 14.09 -4.73
N GLY A 77 8.19 14.77 -4.03
CA GLY A 77 7.05 15.45 -4.63
C GLY A 77 5.77 14.62 -4.71
N ALA A 78 5.69 13.47 -4.03
CA ALA A 78 4.44 12.74 -3.88
C ALA A 78 3.48 13.50 -2.95
N ARG A 79 2.18 13.42 -3.23
CA ARG A 79 1.14 14.03 -2.40
C ARG A 79 0.80 13.13 -1.22
N LEU A 80 1.15 13.55 -0.02
CA LEU A 80 0.76 12.89 1.22
C LEU A 80 -0.73 13.14 1.49
N VAL A 81 -1.56 12.11 1.26
CA VAL A 81 -3.03 12.17 1.42
C VAL A 81 -3.44 11.87 2.85
N LEU A 82 -2.77 10.89 3.46
CA LEU A 82 -2.97 10.51 4.86
C LEU A 82 -1.60 10.30 5.50
N ASP A 83 -1.36 10.92 6.65
CA ASP A 83 -0.14 10.78 7.43
C ASP A 83 -0.40 9.97 8.70
N GLY A 84 0.13 8.76 8.76
CA GLY A 84 -0.01 7.85 9.88
C GLY A 84 1.08 7.97 10.95
N ARG A 85 2.01 8.91 10.82
CA ARG A 85 3.09 9.08 11.79
C ARG A 85 2.57 9.57 13.14
N LYS A 86 3.19 9.08 14.21
CA LYS A 86 2.94 9.48 15.62
C LYS A 86 1.48 9.34 16.06
N PRO A 87 0.84 8.17 15.86
CA PRO A 87 -0.49 7.93 16.40
C PRO A 87 -0.44 7.98 17.92
N ALA A 88 -1.50 8.52 18.55
CA ALA A 88 -1.64 8.46 19.99
C ALA A 88 -2.17 7.08 20.41
N VAL A 89 -1.37 6.33 21.16
CA VAL A 89 -1.76 5.02 21.73
C VAL A 89 -1.63 5.11 23.27
N PRO A 90 -2.73 5.45 23.96
CA PRO A 90 -2.70 5.67 25.42
C PRO A 90 -2.19 4.45 26.18
N GLY A 91 -1.26 4.65 27.10
CA GLY A 91 -0.61 3.59 27.89
C GLY A 91 0.58 2.91 27.19
N TYR A 92 0.88 3.29 25.95
CA TYR A 92 1.97 2.73 25.15
C TYR A 92 2.77 3.81 24.42
N GLU A 93 3.00 4.94 25.07
CA GLU A 93 3.61 6.14 24.48
C GLU A 93 5.04 5.91 23.93
N ALA A 94 5.73 4.91 24.49
CA ALA A 94 7.05 4.49 24.02
C ALA A 94 7.02 3.34 22.97
N GLY A 95 5.82 2.94 22.52
CA GLY A 95 5.64 1.86 21.57
C GLY A 95 6.01 2.25 20.14
N ASN A 96 6.32 1.24 19.31
CA ASN A 96 6.70 1.43 17.92
C ASN A 96 5.48 1.52 17.00
N PHE A 97 4.57 2.44 17.27
CA PHE A 97 3.31 2.56 16.52
C PHE A 97 3.44 3.55 15.37
N ILE A 98 2.86 3.15 14.25
CA ILE A 98 2.64 3.98 13.08
C ILE A 98 1.32 3.57 12.44
N GLY A 99 0.51 4.54 12.09
CA GLY A 99 -0.78 4.32 11.44
C GLY A 99 -0.68 4.27 9.91
N PRO A 100 -1.82 4.10 9.25
CA PRO A 100 -1.89 4.06 7.79
C PRO A 100 -1.39 5.36 7.18
N THR A 101 -0.54 5.24 6.18
CA THR A 101 -0.05 6.37 5.37
C THR A 101 -0.38 6.14 3.91
N LEU A 102 -0.95 7.13 3.24
CA LEU A 102 -1.34 7.06 1.84
C LEU A 102 -0.69 8.20 1.05
N PHE A 103 0.03 7.82 0.01
CA PHE A 103 0.57 8.75 -0.98
C PHE A 103 -0.15 8.63 -2.31
N ALA A 104 -0.38 9.77 -3.00
CA ALA A 104 -0.86 9.84 -4.37
C ALA A 104 0.13 10.58 -5.27
N GLY A 105 -0.02 10.39 -6.58
CA GLY A 105 0.89 10.97 -7.57
C GLY A 105 2.30 10.39 -7.48
N VAL A 106 2.42 9.18 -6.97
CA VAL A 106 3.71 8.47 -6.88
C VAL A 106 4.16 8.04 -8.29
N LYS A 107 5.46 8.09 -8.53
CA LYS A 107 6.06 7.74 -9.84
C LYS A 107 7.29 6.86 -9.63
N PRO A 108 7.63 6.02 -10.63
CA PRO A 108 8.93 5.35 -10.66
C PRO A 108 10.09 6.36 -10.49
N GLY A 109 11.13 5.97 -9.76
CA GLY A 109 12.25 6.83 -9.41
C GLY A 109 12.08 7.60 -8.09
N MET A 110 10.88 7.66 -7.51
CA MET A 110 10.68 8.14 -6.15
C MET A 110 11.14 7.08 -5.14
N ARG A 111 11.80 7.49 -4.07
CA ARG A 111 12.36 6.55 -3.07
C ARG A 111 11.30 5.65 -2.45
N ILE A 112 10.10 6.17 -2.21
CA ILE A 112 8.95 5.38 -1.68
C ILE A 112 8.38 4.37 -2.69
N TYR A 113 8.68 4.51 -3.98
CA TYR A 113 8.31 3.54 -5.01
C TYR A 113 9.40 2.48 -5.20
N ASP A 114 10.66 2.90 -5.20
CA ASP A 114 11.80 2.04 -5.55
C ASP A 114 12.31 1.20 -4.36
N GLN A 115 12.05 1.66 -3.12
CA GLN A 115 12.53 0.97 -1.91
C GLN A 115 11.37 0.28 -1.17
N GLU A 116 11.62 -0.95 -0.69
CA GLU A 116 10.68 -1.66 0.15
C GLU A 116 10.51 -0.94 1.51
N ILE A 117 9.30 -0.42 1.77
CA ILE A 117 9.01 0.31 3.01
C ILE A 117 8.79 -0.67 4.18
N PHE A 118 8.14 -1.80 3.94
CA PHE A 118 7.80 -2.80 4.95
C PHE A 118 7.13 -2.18 6.18
N GLY A 119 6.08 -1.41 5.93
CA GLY A 119 5.31 -0.64 6.89
C GLY A 119 3.91 -0.31 6.34
N PRO A 120 3.01 0.28 7.12
CA PRO A 120 1.64 0.58 6.70
C PRO A 120 1.59 1.83 5.79
N VAL A 121 2.28 1.76 4.68
CA VAL A 121 2.38 2.83 3.68
C VAL A 121 1.95 2.30 2.33
N LEU A 122 0.96 2.96 1.73
CA LEU A 122 0.41 2.62 0.43
C LEU A 122 0.67 3.75 -0.56
N CYS A 123 1.32 3.40 -1.66
CA CYS A 123 1.67 4.33 -2.74
C CYS A 123 0.69 4.19 -3.89
N VAL A 124 0.06 5.29 -4.32
CA VAL A 124 -0.86 5.30 -5.46
C VAL A 124 -0.16 5.87 -6.68
N VAL A 125 -0.13 5.07 -7.74
CA VAL A 125 0.26 5.46 -9.09
C VAL A 125 -1.00 5.54 -9.95
N GLU A 126 -1.10 6.57 -10.75
CA GLU A 126 -2.25 6.82 -11.62
C GLU A 126 -1.83 6.66 -13.08
N VAL A 127 -2.60 5.86 -13.83
CA VAL A 127 -2.36 5.62 -15.27
C VAL A 127 -3.67 5.73 -16.04
N ASP A 128 -3.60 5.91 -17.34
CA ASP A 128 -4.81 6.08 -18.16
C ASP A 128 -5.40 4.75 -18.62
N THR A 129 -4.54 3.76 -18.95
CA THR A 129 -4.98 2.48 -19.52
C THR A 129 -4.47 1.28 -18.75
N LEU A 130 -5.07 0.12 -18.99
CA LEU A 130 -4.59 -1.16 -18.44
C LEU A 130 -3.20 -1.51 -19.00
N ASP A 131 -2.94 -1.19 -20.25
CA ASP A 131 -1.64 -1.44 -20.88
C ASP A 131 -0.52 -0.61 -20.23
N ASP A 132 -0.81 0.64 -19.85
CA ASP A 132 0.12 1.46 -19.06
C ASP A 132 0.39 0.85 -17.69
N ALA A 133 -0.64 0.29 -17.04
CA ALA A 133 -0.47 -0.40 -15.77
C ALA A 133 0.39 -1.66 -15.90
N ILE A 134 0.16 -2.47 -16.94
CA ILE A 134 0.95 -3.66 -17.24
C ILE A 134 2.41 -3.28 -17.52
N ALA A 135 2.63 -2.29 -18.35
CA ALA A 135 3.97 -1.80 -18.67
C ALA A 135 4.71 -1.28 -17.42
N LEU A 136 4.01 -0.53 -16.56
CA LEU A 136 4.55 -0.04 -15.28
C LEU A 136 4.98 -1.20 -14.37
N ILE A 137 4.12 -2.21 -14.22
CA ILE A 137 4.38 -3.35 -13.33
C ILE A 137 5.52 -4.19 -13.88
N ASN A 138 5.53 -4.50 -15.18
CA ASN A 138 6.59 -5.29 -15.82
C ASN A 138 7.96 -4.57 -15.83
N ALA A 139 7.97 -3.24 -15.78
CA ALA A 139 9.21 -2.47 -15.66
C ALA A 139 9.80 -2.47 -14.24
N ASN A 140 9.02 -2.90 -13.22
CA ASN A 140 9.50 -2.95 -11.85
C ASN A 140 10.39 -4.19 -11.64
N PRO A 141 11.61 -4.06 -11.08
CA PRO A 141 12.51 -5.19 -10.88
C PRO A 141 12.02 -6.19 -9.80
N ASN A 142 11.01 -5.81 -9.01
CA ASN A 142 10.47 -6.62 -7.91
C ASN A 142 9.15 -7.29 -8.35
N GLY A 143 9.23 -8.38 -9.08
CA GLY A 143 8.09 -9.10 -9.65
C GLY A 143 7.46 -10.14 -8.72
N ASN A 144 7.17 -9.82 -7.44
CA ASN A 144 6.63 -10.77 -6.47
C ASN A 144 5.19 -11.18 -6.79
N GLY A 145 4.29 -10.21 -6.89
CA GLY A 145 2.90 -10.49 -7.23
C GLY A 145 2.08 -9.23 -7.51
N THR A 146 0.96 -9.43 -8.21
CA THR A 146 -0.03 -8.38 -8.47
C THR A 146 -1.45 -8.90 -8.32
N GLY A 147 -2.40 -7.99 -8.06
CA GLY A 147 -3.82 -8.30 -8.06
C GLY A 147 -4.58 -7.29 -8.92
N ILE A 148 -5.52 -7.77 -9.72
CA ILE A 148 -6.46 -6.91 -10.45
C ILE A 148 -7.86 -6.99 -9.85
N PHE A 149 -8.49 -5.84 -9.65
CA PHE A 149 -9.89 -5.72 -9.27
C PHE A 149 -10.67 -5.15 -10.44
N THR A 150 -11.44 -6.00 -11.10
CA THR A 150 -12.20 -5.63 -12.31
C THR A 150 -13.48 -6.44 -12.45
N ARG A 151 -14.48 -5.89 -13.14
CA ARG A 151 -15.66 -6.61 -13.59
C ARG A 151 -15.53 -7.14 -15.03
N SER A 152 -14.48 -6.75 -15.74
CA SER A 152 -14.22 -7.20 -17.11
C SER A 152 -13.38 -8.47 -17.11
N GLY A 153 -13.98 -9.58 -17.55
CA GLY A 153 -13.23 -10.83 -17.74
C GLY A 153 -12.13 -10.71 -18.81
N GLY A 154 -12.34 -9.84 -19.81
CA GLY A 154 -11.31 -9.52 -20.82
C GLY A 154 -10.08 -8.83 -20.22
N ALA A 155 -10.31 -7.81 -19.37
CA ALA A 155 -9.22 -7.12 -18.70
C ALA A 155 -8.44 -8.04 -17.73
N ALA A 156 -9.15 -8.91 -17.00
CA ALA A 156 -8.51 -9.87 -16.11
C ALA A 156 -7.62 -10.85 -16.88
N ARG A 157 -8.11 -11.38 -18.01
CA ARG A 157 -7.35 -12.30 -18.88
C ARG A 157 -6.16 -11.60 -19.51
N HIS A 158 -6.36 -10.39 -20.04
CA HIS A 158 -5.29 -9.60 -20.65
C HIS A 158 -4.14 -9.34 -19.67
N LEU A 159 -4.46 -8.88 -18.46
CA LEU A 159 -3.43 -8.72 -17.43
C LEU A 159 -2.74 -10.05 -17.12
N GLN A 160 -3.48 -11.15 -16.94
CA GLN A 160 -2.89 -12.45 -16.61
C GLN A 160 -1.93 -12.98 -17.70
N GLU A 161 -2.19 -12.67 -18.98
CA GLU A 161 -1.38 -13.12 -20.11
C GLU A 161 -0.11 -12.27 -20.30
N GLU A 162 -0.18 -10.96 -19.96
CA GLU A 162 0.89 -9.99 -20.26
C GLU A 162 1.78 -9.63 -19.07
N ILE A 163 1.38 -9.99 -17.84
CA ILE A 163 2.10 -9.60 -16.63
C ILE A 163 3.22 -10.57 -16.28
N ASP A 164 4.41 -10.03 -15.98
CA ASP A 164 5.60 -10.81 -15.59
C ASP A 164 5.85 -10.72 -14.09
N VAL A 165 5.05 -11.48 -13.30
CA VAL A 165 5.17 -11.55 -11.84
C VAL A 165 4.96 -12.98 -11.35
N GLY A 166 5.41 -13.27 -10.13
CA GLY A 166 5.33 -14.61 -9.52
C GLY A 166 3.90 -15.08 -9.23
N GLN A 167 2.99 -14.17 -8.90
CA GLN A 167 1.59 -14.49 -8.57
C GLN A 167 0.63 -13.43 -9.12
N VAL A 168 -0.56 -13.88 -9.57
CA VAL A 168 -1.64 -13.00 -10.04
C VAL A 168 -2.93 -13.30 -9.28
N GLY A 169 -3.49 -12.29 -8.62
CA GLY A 169 -4.81 -12.34 -8.01
C GLY A 169 -5.87 -11.68 -8.91
N ILE A 170 -7.03 -12.32 -9.09
CA ILE A 170 -8.16 -11.73 -9.81
C ILE A 170 -9.33 -11.52 -8.84
N ASN A 171 -9.68 -10.26 -8.56
CA ASN A 171 -10.67 -9.84 -7.58
C ASN A 171 -10.36 -10.30 -6.13
N VAL A 172 -9.12 -10.65 -5.90
CA VAL A 172 -8.53 -10.89 -4.58
C VAL A 172 -7.19 -10.15 -4.51
N PRO A 173 -6.74 -9.74 -3.32
CA PRO A 173 -5.36 -9.27 -3.17
C PRO A 173 -4.43 -10.43 -3.48
N ILE A 174 -3.12 -10.15 -3.55
CA ILE A 174 -2.13 -11.19 -3.81
C ILE A 174 -2.35 -12.34 -2.81
N PRO A 175 -2.65 -13.56 -3.27
CA PRO A 175 -2.94 -14.66 -2.36
C PRO A 175 -1.71 -15.01 -1.54
N VAL A 176 -1.92 -15.19 -0.24
CA VAL A 176 -0.89 -15.71 0.68
C VAL A 176 -1.36 -17.11 1.08
N PRO A 177 -0.55 -18.15 0.93
CA PRO A 177 -0.92 -19.50 1.36
C PRO A 177 -1.07 -19.61 2.89
#